data_9333d8562fbd16925db61c6e7f3ba862
#
_entry.id   9333d8562fbd16925db61c6e7f3ba862
#
_cell.length_a   1.000
_cell.length_b   1.000
_cell.length_c   1.000
_cell.angle_alpha   90.00
_cell.angle_beta   90.00
_cell.angle_gamma   90.00
#
_symmetry.space_group_name_H-M   'P 1'
#
loop_
_entity.id
_entity.type
_entity.pdbx_description
1 polymer ?
#
loop_
_entity_poly.entity_id
_entity_poly.type
_entity_poly.pdbx_seq_one_letter_code
_entity_poly.pdbx_strand_id
1 'polypeptide(L)'
;MRNKTIKSLLLPALCFIAANGQAQGTLEDYRRAYSLYEKFNATQVYNDPADIRWDGKTTFHYSVYTPEGTDYYVGKVTGDVKTADVKAIHMKALAELLSRETGKDIPRNTLRLSRLSVDENQPTSVSFEFDGYKWKVEEACTTGLRLGSKEELHSSKGPWKKPRHWMEVDDEKGAAPVVSPDGKRQAYIKNDNVYVSDRDGRHERALSNDGTAGNYYSSWLKWSPDGKYVCANKIRPAQKRYVYYVESSPKSQLQPILHQQEYAKPGDELRFKVPCIFNVETGQAVIPSTELFDRQYDLYGPEWKEDGKAVTFEYNERGHKTYRVLELDSETGKVRTLVEESSPTFVNYSRMFRHVLKGGKEMIWMSERDNWNHLYMIDLEKGKVARQITKGDWVVRRVLKVDEDNQVIYFTASGVNPKEDPYHVHYYKINMDGKQMTCLTPEEGNHSAVFNEDYTLWIDKYSTAEQAPVTVLRTTQGEKAEGRTLAQADLSKIKSAGWTAPEIFTAPGRDGVTPMWGIIQRPTNFDPQKKYPVIEYIYSGPGDAYTPKSFLPYNGYTTALAELGFIVVQLDAMGTSYRGKKFEEVCYKNLKDAGFPDRIQWIKAAAEKYPYMDSVYRQPQSLLW
;
A
#
# COMPACT_ATOMS: atom_id res chain seq x y z
N MET A 1 -16.68 -74.53 -30.25
CA MET A 1 -17.28 -74.29 -28.92
C MET A 1 -16.34 -73.38 -28.05
N ARG A 2 -16.90 -72.45 -27.37
CA ARG A 2 -16.30 -71.53 -26.39
C ARG A 2 -15.47 -70.36 -26.93
N ASN A 3 -16.15 -69.28 -27.16
CA ASN A 3 -15.65 -67.91 -26.91
C ASN A 3 -16.83 -66.94 -26.92
N LYS A 4 -17.64 -66.95 -25.83
CA LYS A 4 -18.78 -66.01 -25.65
C LYS A 4 -19.00 -65.71 -24.15
N THR A 5 -17.95 -65.39 -23.36
CA THR A 5 -18.24 -65.05 -21.93
C THR A 5 -17.31 -63.99 -21.33
N ILE A 6 -16.56 -63.22 -22.15
CA ILE A 6 -15.65 -62.17 -21.58
C ILE A 6 -16.11 -60.73 -21.94
N LYS A 7 -17.18 -60.55 -22.74
CA LYS A 7 -17.64 -59.19 -23.14
C LYS A 7 -18.66 -58.54 -22.22
N SER A 8 -19.19 -59.21 -21.21
CA SER A 8 -20.28 -58.65 -20.37
C SER A 8 -19.86 -58.20 -18.96
N LEU A 9 -18.57 -58.33 -18.60
CA LEU A 9 -18.06 -57.91 -17.27
C LEU A 9 -17.22 -56.61 -17.28
N LEU A 10 -16.91 -56.08 -18.47
CA LEU A 10 -16.15 -54.84 -18.61
C LEU A 10 -17.03 -53.57 -18.73
N LEU A 11 -18.31 -53.69 -19.07
CA LEU A 11 -19.20 -52.53 -19.19
C LEU A 11 -19.65 -51.94 -17.85
N PRO A 12 -19.92 -52.71 -16.76
CA PRO A 12 -20.25 -52.10 -15.46
C PRO A 12 -19.06 -51.44 -14.77
N ALA A 13 -17.84 -51.94 -14.99
CA ALA A 13 -16.65 -51.36 -14.39
C ALA A 13 -16.24 -50.01 -15.00
N LEU A 14 -16.48 -49.81 -16.31
CA LEU A 14 -16.27 -48.51 -16.98
C LEU A 14 -17.32 -47.46 -16.59
N CYS A 15 -18.57 -47.89 -16.33
CA CYS A 15 -19.62 -46.97 -15.84
C CYS A 15 -19.39 -46.52 -14.39
N PHE A 16 -18.75 -47.33 -13.54
CA PHE A 16 -18.40 -46.91 -12.18
C PHE A 16 -17.17 -45.98 -12.09
N ILE A 17 -16.25 -46.04 -13.07
CA ILE A 17 -15.12 -45.11 -13.13
C ILE A 17 -15.53 -43.77 -13.73
N ALA A 18 -16.56 -43.73 -14.61
CA ALA A 18 -17.09 -42.48 -15.15
C ALA A 18 -17.96 -41.70 -14.15
N ALA A 19 -18.46 -42.35 -13.08
CA ALA A 19 -19.26 -41.67 -12.06
C ALA A 19 -18.45 -40.88 -11.00
N ASN A 20 -17.14 -41.04 -10.98
CA ASN A 20 -16.26 -40.31 -10.05
C ASN A 20 -15.49 -39.13 -10.69
N GLY A 21 -15.78 -38.80 -11.95
CA GLY A 21 -15.27 -37.61 -12.63
C GLY A 21 -16.35 -36.54 -12.68
N GLN A 22 -16.93 -36.16 -11.54
CA GLN A 22 -17.84 -35.01 -11.53
C GLN A 22 -16.98 -33.75 -11.74
N ALA A 23 -17.24 -33.07 -12.85
CA ALA A 23 -16.75 -31.71 -13.05
C ALA A 23 -17.22 -30.86 -11.86
N GLN A 24 -16.28 -30.17 -11.24
CA GLN A 24 -16.56 -29.31 -10.10
C GLN A 24 -17.41 -28.14 -10.59
N GLY A 25 -18.61 -28.03 -10.05
CA GLY A 25 -19.58 -26.99 -10.40
C GLY A 25 -20.47 -27.33 -11.61
N THR A 26 -21.75 -27.10 -11.45
CA THR A 26 -22.75 -27.12 -12.53
C THR A 26 -22.75 -25.78 -13.26
N LEU A 27 -23.40 -25.72 -14.43
CA LEU A 27 -23.64 -24.46 -15.14
C LEU A 27 -24.34 -23.42 -14.23
N GLU A 28 -25.22 -23.88 -13.34
CA GLU A 28 -25.92 -23.02 -12.38
C GLU A 28 -24.94 -22.43 -11.33
N ASP A 29 -24.00 -23.22 -10.83
CA ASP A 29 -22.95 -22.76 -9.91
C ASP A 29 -22.08 -21.67 -10.54
N TYR A 30 -21.68 -21.85 -11.80
CA TYR A 30 -20.95 -20.81 -12.54
C TYR A 30 -21.79 -19.54 -12.75
N ARG A 31 -23.07 -19.66 -13.12
CA ARG A 31 -23.98 -18.51 -13.26
C ARG A 31 -24.13 -17.77 -11.94
N ARG A 32 -24.26 -18.50 -10.84
CA ARG A 32 -24.33 -17.93 -9.48
C ARG A 32 -23.03 -17.19 -9.15
N ALA A 33 -21.86 -17.81 -9.35
CA ALA A 33 -20.55 -17.20 -9.11
C ALA A 33 -20.37 -15.89 -9.90
N TYR A 34 -20.69 -15.87 -11.19
CA TYR A 34 -20.60 -14.65 -12.01
C TYR A 34 -21.58 -13.56 -11.59
N SER A 35 -22.74 -13.90 -11.03
CA SER A 35 -23.74 -12.92 -10.60
C SER A 35 -23.38 -12.23 -9.27
N LEU A 36 -22.41 -12.74 -8.51
CA LEU A 36 -22.13 -12.25 -7.16
C LEU A 36 -21.56 -10.82 -7.14
N TYR A 37 -20.75 -10.45 -8.12
CA TYR A 37 -20.21 -9.09 -8.17
C TYR A 37 -21.33 -8.03 -8.22
N GLU A 38 -22.36 -8.24 -9.02
CA GLU A 38 -23.49 -7.32 -9.10
C GLU A 38 -24.30 -7.28 -7.81
N LYS A 39 -24.39 -8.41 -7.10
CA LYS A 39 -25.15 -8.54 -5.85
C LYS A 39 -24.42 -8.01 -4.62
N PHE A 40 -23.09 -8.11 -4.58
CA PHE A 40 -22.29 -7.90 -3.37
C PHE A 40 -21.22 -6.81 -3.48
N ASN A 41 -21.10 -6.10 -4.62
CA ASN A 41 -20.14 -5.01 -4.70
C ASN A 41 -20.45 -3.87 -3.70
N ALA A 42 -19.50 -2.97 -3.49
CA ALA A 42 -19.62 -1.90 -2.50
C ALA A 42 -20.86 -1.02 -2.65
N THR A 43 -21.42 -0.88 -3.88
CA THR A 43 -22.64 -0.09 -4.13
C THR A 43 -23.91 -0.74 -3.57
N GLN A 44 -23.84 -1.99 -3.17
CA GLN A 44 -24.93 -2.75 -2.55
C GLN A 44 -24.87 -2.72 -1.01
N VAL A 45 -23.83 -2.11 -0.44
CA VAL A 45 -23.69 -1.82 0.99
C VAL A 45 -24.13 -0.38 1.21
N TYR A 46 -25.19 -0.19 1.97
CA TYR A 46 -25.74 1.15 2.19
C TYR A 46 -25.14 1.79 3.43
N ASN A 47 -25.19 3.12 3.48
CA ASN A 47 -24.73 3.94 4.59
C ASN A 47 -23.27 3.64 5.02
N ASP A 48 -22.41 3.23 4.08
CA ASP A 48 -20.99 3.03 4.27
C ASP A 48 -20.21 4.21 3.66
N PRO A 49 -19.66 5.15 4.47
CA PRO A 49 -18.94 6.30 3.96
C PRO A 49 -17.77 5.94 3.05
N ALA A 50 -17.77 6.54 1.87
CA ALA A 50 -16.73 6.46 0.85
C ALA A 50 -16.27 7.87 0.45
N ASP A 51 -15.14 7.96 -0.25
CA ASP A 51 -14.56 9.22 -0.74
C ASP A 51 -14.41 10.28 0.35
N ILE A 52 -14.09 9.85 1.58
CA ILE A 52 -13.92 10.73 2.73
C ILE A 52 -12.75 11.67 2.50
N ARG A 53 -12.99 13.00 2.63
CA ARG A 53 -11.95 14.03 2.48
C ARG A 53 -12.16 15.20 3.42
N TRP A 54 -11.06 15.85 3.78
CA TRP A 54 -11.04 17.14 4.46
C TRP A 54 -10.83 18.25 3.44
N ASP A 55 -11.66 19.29 3.53
CA ASP A 55 -11.58 20.52 2.71
C ASP A 55 -11.01 21.69 3.52
N GLY A 56 -10.00 21.43 4.33
CA GLY A 56 -9.36 22.35 5.25
C GLY A 56 -9.21 21.74 6.65
N LYS A 57 -9.20 22.59 7.67
CA LYS A 57 -8.94 22.15 9.05
C LYS A 57 -10.16 21.57 9.75
N THR A 58 -11.34 22.06 9.44
CA THR A 58 -12.57 21.76 10.20
C THR A 58 -13.73 21.26 9.36
N THR A 59 -13.62 21.32 8.04
CA THR A 59 -14.68 20.92 7.11
C THR A 59 -14.31 19.64 6.38
N PHE A 60 -15.24 18.72 6.24
CA PHE A 60 -15.07 17.46 5.55
C PHE A 60 -16.29 17.08 4.73
N HIS A 61 -16.11 16.16 3.79
CA HIS A 61 -17.22 15.55 3.06
C HIS A 61 -17.01 14.05 2.86
N TYR A 62 -18.10 13.34 2.58
CA TYR A 62 -18.10 11.94 2.20
C TYR A 62 -19.36 11.59 1.40
N SER A 63 -19.32 10.45 0.74
CA SER A 63 -20.47 9.89 0.03
C SER A 63 -20.94 8.58 0.67
N VAL A 64 -22.23 8.23 0.49
CA VAL A 64 -22.78 6.92 0.84
C VAL A 64 -23.71 6.43 -0.28
N TYR A 65 -23.76 5.11 -0.45
CA TYR A 65 -24.79 4.50 -1.30
C TYR A 65 -26.09 4.33 -0.51
N THR A 66 -27.22 4.58 -1.18
CA THR A 66 -28.57 4.44 -0.64
C THR A 66 -29.46 3.74 -1.69
N PRO A 67 -30.67 3.27 -1.32
CA PRO A 67 -31.62 2.74 -2.31
C PRO A 67 -31.96 3.73 -3.44
N GLU A 68 -31.92 5.03 -3.15
CA GLU A 68 -32.22 6.11 -4.09
C GLU A 68 -31.01 6.57 -4.93
N GLY A 69 -29.80 5.99 -4.72
CA GLY A 69 -28.58 6.33 -5.43
C GLY A 69 -27.45 6.72 -4.48
N THR A 70 -26.61 7.71 -4.83
CA THR A 70 -25.54 8.22 -3.96
C THR A 70 -25.97 9.50 -3.28
N ASP A 71 -25.80 9.56 -1.97
CA ASP A 71 -25.91 10.76 -1.17
C ASP A 71 -24.52 11.27 -0.78
N TYR A 72 -24.41 12.58 -0.67
CA TYR A 72 -23.19 13.28 -0.26
C TYR A 72 -23.46 14.10 0.98
N TYR A 73 -22.54 14.06 1.91
CA TYR A 73 -22.63 14.76 3.19
C TYR A 73 -21.47 15.73 3.34
N VAL A 74 -21.78 16.87 3.93
CA VAL A 74 -20.81 17.90 4.32
C VAL A 74 -20.85 18.04 5.83
N GLY A 75 -19.70 18.00 6.48
CA GLY A 75 -19.54 18.16 7.92
C GLY A 75 -18.68 19.36 8.27
N LYS A 76 -19.03 20.06 9.35
CA LYS A 76 -18.24 21.13 9.95
C LYS A 76 -18.07 20.89 11.44
N VAL A 77 -16.84 20.96 11.92
CA VAL A 77 -16.51 20.88 13.36
C VAL A 77 -16.21 22.28 13.88
N THR A 78 -17.03 22.76 14.82
CA THR A 78 -16.86 24.10 15.44
C THR A 78 -16.66 23.98 16.95
N GLY A 79 -15.70 23.14 17.38
CA GLY A 79 -15.43 22.83 18.78
C GLY A 79 -15.40 21.34 19.06
N ASP A 80 -16.36 20.84 19.86
CA ASP A 80 -16.44 19.41 20.18
C ASP A 80 -16.90 18.58 18.97
N VAL A 81 -16.20 17.49 18.66
CA VAL A 81 -16.55 16.55 17.59
C VAL A 81 -17.97 15.97 17.75
N LYS A 82 -18.46 15.85 19.00
CA LYS A 82 -19.81 15.35 19.31
C LYS A 82 -20.93 16.27 18.78
N THR A 83 -20.64 17.56 18.61
CA THR A 83 -21.58 18.58 18.14
C THR A 83 -21.32 19.03 16.71
N ALA A 84 -20.50 18.29 15.94
CA ALA A 84 -20.25 18.61 14.54
C ALA A 84 -21.57 18.74 13.74
N ASP A 85 -21.68 19.78 12.91
CA ASP A 85 -22.82 19.97 12.01
C ASP A 85 -22.59 19.15 10.73
N VAL A 86 -23.42 18.14 10.50
CA VAL A 86 -23.34 17.26 9.31
C VAL A 86 -24.65 17.34 8.55
N LYS A 87 -24.59 17.77 7.29
CA LYS A 87 -25.75 17.98 6.41
C LYS A 87 -25.61 17.21 5.11
N ALA A 88 -26.71 16.66 4.61
CA ALA A 88 -26.76 16.05 3.28
C ALA A 88 -26.87 17.14 2.20
N ILE A 89 -26.20 16.96 1.07
CA ILE A 89 -26.46 17.71 -0.16
C ILE A 89 -27.86 17.33 -0.67
N HIS A 90 -28.66 18.30 -1.08
CA HIS A 90 -30.03 18.06 -1.54
C HIS A 90 -30.05 17.52 -2.98
N MET A 91 -29.73 16.21 -3.14
CA MET A 91 -29.46 15.55 -4.43
C MET A 91 -30.62 15.66 -5.43
N LYS A 92 -31.88 15.69 -4.98
CA LYS A 92 -33.04 15.85 -5.88
C LYS A 92 -33.05 17.25 -6.52
N ALA A 93 -32.94 18.29 -5.73
CA ALA A 93 -32.89 19.68 -6.24
C ALA A 93 -31.64 19.91 -7.11
N LEU A 94 -30.52 19.27 -6.75
CA LEU A 94 -29.28 19.31 -7.57
C LEU A 94 -29.49 18.67 -8.94
N ALA A 95 -30.13 17.51 -9.01
CA ALA A 95 -30.46 16.85 -10.27
C ALA A 95 -31.37 17.70 -11.16
N GLU A 96 -32.40 18.36 -10.55
CA GLU A 96 -33.29 19.29 -11.23
C GLU A 96 -32.53 20.52 -11.76
N LEU A 97 -31.64 21.12 -10.96
CA LEU A 97 -30.73 22.21 -11.38
C LEU A 97 -29.91 21.81 -12.59
N LEU A 98 -29.17 20.68 -12.49
CA LEU A 98 -28.29 20.20 -13.55
C LEU A 98 -29.06 19.85 -14.82
N SER A 99 -30.26 19.28 -14.72
CA SER A 99 -31.12 18.99 -15.86
C SER A 99 -31.51 20.26 -16.60
N ARG A 100 -31.91 21.32 -15.88
CA ARG A 100 -32.24 22.62 -16.45
C ARG A 100 -31.03 23.26 -17.14
N GLU A 101 -29.88 23.28 -16.49
CA GLU A 101 -28.68 23.97 -16.99
C GLU A 101 -27.95 23.21 -18.13
N THR A 102 -28.18 21.90 -18.27
CA THR A 102 -27.59 21.09 -19.34
C THR A 102 -28.58 20.80 -20.47
N GLY A 103 -29.89 20.96 -20.25
CA GLY A 103 -30.94 20.53 -21.17
C GLY A 103 -31.10 19.01 -21.29
N LYS A 104 -30.50 18.24 -20.38
CA LYS A 104 -30.54 16.77 -20.34
C LYS A 104 -31.42 16.31 -19.17
N ASP A 105 -32.09 15.17 -19.32
CA ASP A 105 -32.71 14.49 -18.18
C ASP A 105 -31.63 13.82 -17.31
N ILE A 106 -31.46 14.24 -16.08
CA ILE A 106 -30.46 13.74 -15.13
C ILE A 106 -31.21 13.13 -13.93
N PRO A 107 -31.46 11.80 -13.96
CA PRO A 107 -32.13 11.16 -12.85
C PRO A 107 -31.26 11.17 -11.57
N ARG A 108 -31.87 11.48 -10.43
CA ARG A 108 -31.19 11.54 -9.13
C ARG A 108 -30.42 10.26 -8.80
N ASN A 109 -30.97 9.08 -9.11
CA ASN A 109 -30.38 7.80 -8.78
C ASN A 109 -29.12 7.45 -9.59
N THR A 110 -28.89 8.13 -10.72
CA THR A 110 -27.68 7.96 -11.55
C THR A 110 -26.67 9.06 -11.37
N LEU A 111 -27.06 10.18 -10.71
CA LEU A 111 -26.17 11.32 -10.49
C LEU A 111 -24.99 10.94 -9.59
N ARG A 112 -23.78 11.19 -10.11
CA ARG A 112 -22.51 11.02 -9.39
C ARG A 112 -21.69 12.29 -9.54
N LEU A 113 -21.19 12.80 -8.41
CA LEU A 113 -20.36 14.01 -8.37
C LEU A 113 -18.88 13.57 -8.36
N SER A 114 -18.12 14.02 -9.35
CA SER A 114 -16.69 13.78 -9.40
C SER A 114 -15.93 14.96 -8.78
N ARG A 115 -14.84 14.69 -8.09
CA ARG A 115 -13.97 15.71 -7.47
C ARG A 115 -14.75 16.73 -6.66
N LEU A 116 -15.69 16.25 -5.84
CA LEU A 116 -16.40 17.10 -4.88
C LEU A 116 -15.39 17.79 -3.97
N SER A 117 -15.60 19.08 -3.74
CA SER A 117 -14.91 19.91 -2.76
C SER A 117 -15.86 20.90 -2.12
N VAL A 118 -15.57 21.28 -0.89
CA VAL A 118 -16.42 22.15 -0.07
C VAL A 118 -15.66 23.42 0.28
N ASP A 119 -16.33 24.56 0.27
CA ASP A 119 -15.74 25.81 0.75
C ASP A 119 -15.69 25.79 2.28
N GLU A 120 -14.49 25.84 2.87
CA GLU A 120 -14.32 25.78 4.33
C GLU A 120 -15.04 26.92 5.07
N ASN A 121 -15.13 28.10 4.45
CA ASN A 121 -15.79 29.26 5.03
C ASN A 121 -17.31 29.26 4.81
N GLN A 122 -17.79 28.57 3.78
CA GLN A 122 -19.18 28.41 3.42
C GLN A 122 -19.51 26.94 3.16
N PRO A 123 -19.67 26.10 4.19
CA PRO A 123 -19.84 24.65 4.04
C PRO A 123 -21.07 24.21 3.21
N THR A 124 -22.02 25.12 2.96
CA THR A 124 -23.14 24.88 2.04
C THR A 124 -22.81 25.19 0.57
N SER A 125 -21.62 25.74 0.28
CA SER A 125 -21.11 25.99 -1.08
C SER A 125 -20.19 24.86 -1.49
N VAL A 126 -20.56 24.13 -2.55
CA VAL A 126 -19.81 22.96 -3.04
C VAL A 126 -19.40 23.15 -4.49
N SER A 127 -18.25 22.59 -4.85
CA SER A 127 -17.78 22.49 -6.24
C SER A 127 -17.55 21.04 -6.61
N PHE A 128 -17.88 20.68 -7.86
CA PHE A 128 -17.69 19.32 -8.37
C PHE A 128 -17.56 19.32 -9.89
N GLU A 129 -17.11 18.20 -10.46
CA GLU A 129 -17.08 17.98 -11.91
C GLU A 129 -18.22 17.07 -12.33
N PHE A 130 -18.94 17.50 -13.37
CA PHE A 130 -20.01 16.73 -13.98
C PHE A 130 -20.20 17.12 -15.46
N ASP A 131 -20.39 16.15 -16.35
CA ASP A 131 -20.70 16.34 -17.78
C ASP A 131 -19.75 17.29 -18.52
N GLY A 132 -18.43 17.23 -18.21
CA GLY A 132 -17.39 18.06 -18.86
C GLY A 132 -17.26 19.48 -18.29
N TYR A 133 -17.96 19.80 -17.23
CA TYR A 133 -17.92 21.11 -16.58
C TYR A 133 -17.54 20.98 -15.10
N LYS A 134 -16.87 22.03 -14.59
CA LYS A 134 -16.75 22.30 -13.16
C LYS A 134 -17.90 23.19 -12.73
N TRP A 135 -18.65 22.72 -11.75
CA TRP A 135 -19.82 23.39 -11.20
C TRP A 135 -19.51 23.91 -9.81
N LYS A 136 -20.00 25.09 -9.49
CA LYS A 136 -20.12 25.61 -8.12
C LYS A 136 -21.61 25.82 -7.82
N VAL A 137 -22.06 25.25 -6.71
CA VAL A 137 -23.46 25.32 -6.26
C VAL A 137 -23.49 25.87 -4.85
N GLU A 138 -24.27 26.90 -4.62
CA GLU A 138 -24.50 27.54 -3.32
C GLU A 138 -25.76 26.97 -2.68
N GLU A 139 -25.82 26.99 -1.35
CA GLU A 139 -26.94 26.45 -0.55
C GLU A 139 -27.24 24.97 -0.89
N ALA A 140 -26.20 24.20 -1.22
CA ALA A 140 -26.32 22.84 -1.74
C ALA A 140 -27.05 21.87 -0.80
N CYS A 141 -27.08 22.17 0.50
CA CYS A 141 -27.76 21.36 1.51
C CYS A 141 -29.24 21.75 1.73
N THR A 142 -29.82 22.56 0.86
CA THR A 142 -31.21 23.01 0.93
C THR A 142 -31.96 22.81 -0.38
N THR A 143 -33.28 22.87 -0.35
CA THR A 143 -34.12 22.87 -1.57
C THR A 143 -33.95 24.16 -2.39
N GLY A 144 -33.46 25.25 -1.77
CA GLY A 144 -33.20 26.54 -2.39
C GLY A 144 -31.83 26.69 -3.01
N LEU A 145 -31.14 25.58 -3.29
CA LEU A 145 -29.81 25.59 -3.92
C LEU A 145 -29.81 26.34 -5.26
N ARG A 146 -28.69 27.01 -5.56
CA ARG A 146 -28.56 27.85 -6.74
C ARG A 146 -27.18 27.67 -7.41
N LEU A 147 -27.15 27.93 -8.72
CA LEU A 147 -25.90 27.93 -9.47
C LEU A 147 -25.04 29.13 -9.06
N GLY A 148 -23.84 28.89 -8.61
CA GLY A 148 -22.78 29.88 -8.40
C GLY A 148 -21.96 30.14 -9.66
N SER A 149 -21.38 29.06 -10.25
CA SER A 149 -20.67 29.13 -11.52
C SER A 149 -20.68 27.79 -12.27
N LYS A 150 -20.42 27.88 -13.59
CA LYS A 150 -20.24 26.74 -14.50
C LYS A 150 -19.08 27.04 -15.43
N GLU A 151 -18.01 26.24 -15.40
CA GLU A 151 -16.78 26.42 -16.16
C GLU A 151 -16.48 25.15 -16.96
N GLU A 152 -16.11 25.29 -18.23
CA GLU A 152 -15.75 24.17 -19.08
C GLU A 152 -14.39 23.57 -18.66
N LEU A 153 -14.30 22.25 -18.57
CA LEU A 153 -13.06 21.56 -18.25
C LEU A 153 -12.18 21.44 -19.49
N HIS A 154 -11.10 22.20 -19.52
CA HIS A 154 -10.07 22.04 -20.54
C HIS A 154 -9.21 20.81 -20.21
N SER A 155 -9.40 19.73 -20.96
CA SER A 155 -8.61 18.51 -20.82
C SER A 155 -7.16 18.75 -21.31
N SER A 156 -6.26 19.06 -20.40
CA SER A 156 -4.83 18.93 -20.66
C SER A 156 -4.44 17.44 -20.60
N LYS A 157 -4.76 16.67 -21.63
CA LYS A 157 -4.16 15.34 -21.80
C LYS A 157 -2.69 15.55 -22.14
N GLY A 158 -1.84 15.58 -21.12
CA GLY A 158 -0.40 15.41 -21.32
C GLY A 158 -0.13 14.09 -22.07
N PRO A 159 0.97 13.98 -22.82
CA PRO A 159 1.28 12.75 -23.54
C PRO A 159 1.30 11.56 -22.55
N TRP A 160 0.54 10.53 -22.86
CA TRP A 160 0.52 9.28 -22.12
C TRP A 160 1.94 8.71 -22.09
N LYS A 161 2.64 8.85 -20.97
CA LYS A 161 3.88 8.09 -20.76
C LYS A 161 3.47 6.64 -20.55
N LYS A 162 3.97 5.74 -21.41
CA LYS A 162 3.81 4.30 -21.24
C LYS A 162 4.25 3.93 -19.82
N PRO A 163 3.43 3.24 -19.02
CA PRO A 163 3.84 2.81 -17.69
C PRO A 163 5.14 1.99 -17.81
N ARG A 164 6.15 2.34 -17.02
CA ARG A 164 7.38 1.56 -16.94
C ARG A 164 7.08 0.23 -16.27
N HIS A 165 7.63 -0.85 -16.83
CA HIS A 165 7.57 -2.13 -16.14
C HIS A 165 8.37 -2.08 -14.83
N TRP A 166 7.87 -2.69 -13.77
CA TRP A 166 8.46 -2.62 -12.42
C TRP A 166 9.93 -3.13 -12.34
N MET A 167 10.37 -3.94 -13.31
CA MET A 167 11.75 -4.42 -13.42
C MET A 167 12.66 -3.52 -14.27
N GLU A 168 12.11 -2.54 -14.99
CA GLU A 168 12.91 -1.62 -15.80
C GLU A 168 13.66 -0.63 -14.91
N VAL A 169 14.97 -0.60 -15.05
CA VAL A 169 15.85 0.30 -14.31
C VAL A 169 15.89 1.66 -14.99
N ASP A 170 15.75 2.75 -14.22
CA ASP A 170 15.97 4.11 -14.71
C ASP A 170 17.48 4.37 -14.86
N ASP A 171 17.92 4.70 -16.06
CA ASP A 171 19.32 5.03 -16.32
C ASP A 171 19.70 6.41 -15.76
N GLU A 172 18.75 7.15 -15.16
CA GLU A 172 18.95 8.50 -14.59
C GLU A 172 19.55 9.49 -15.61
N LYS A 173 19.15 9.39 -16.87
CA LYS A 173 19.60 10.25 -17.97
C LYS A 173 18.50 11.18 -18.45
N GLY A 174 18.87 12.36 -18.96
CA GLY A 174 17.96 13.25 -19.68
C GLY A 174 17.06 14.12 -18.79
N ALA A 175 17.40 14.34 -17.52
CA ALA A 175 16.73 15.35 -16.70
C ALA A 175 17.09 16.78 -17.15
N ALA A 176 16.18 17.73 -16.88
CA ALA A 176 16.43 19.14 -17.10
C ALA A 176 17.58 19.67 -16.20
N PRO A 177 18.27 20.74 -16.58
CA PRO A 177 19.26 21.40 -15.72
C PRO A 177 18.67 21.77 -14.35
N VAL A 178 19.45 21.56 -13.30
CA VAL A 178 19.06 21.86 -11.92
C VAL A 178 19.62 23.22 -11.51
N VAL A 179 18.73 24.13 -11.12
CA VAL A 179 19.09 25.51 -10.75
C VAL A 179 19.66 25.54 -9.34
N SER A 180 20.70 26.37 -9.13
CA SER A 180 21.29 26.61 -7.81
C SER A 180 20.30 27.28 -6.84
N PRO A 181 20.47 27.13 -5.51
CA PRO A 181 19.55 27.73 -4.52
C PRO A 181 19.40 29.25 -4.65
N ASP A 182 20.44 29.96 -5.07
CA ASP A 182 20.43 31.42 -5.29
C ASP A 182 19.85 31.83 -6.66
N GLY A 183 19.47 30.87 -7.50
CA GLY A 183 18.88 31.09 -8.83
C GLY A 183 19.83 31.56 -9.93
N LYS A 184 21.15 31.70 -9.65
CA LYS A 184 22.10 32.31 -10.57
C LYS A 184 22.75 31.33 -11.52
N ARG A 185 22.92 30.08 -11.10
CA ARG A 185 23.63 29.01 -11.84
C ARG A 185 22.70 27.84 -12.10
N GLN A 186 23.15 26.94 -12.98
CA GLN A 186 22.53 25.66 -13.22
C GLN A 186 23.60 24.58 -13.44
N ALA A 187 23.29 23.35 -12.99
CA ALA A 187 24.10 22.16 -13.21
C ALA A 187 23.35 21.17 -14.11
N TYR A 188 24.06 20.47 -14.97
CA TYR A 188 23.50 19.53 -15.93
C TYR A 188 24.54 18.52 -16.42
N ILE A 189 24.07 17.49 -17.12
CA ILE A 189 24.94 16.50 -17.74
C ILE A 189 25.07 16.78 -19.24
N LYS A 190 26.32 16.78 -19.70
CA LYS A 190 26.68 16.88 -21.11
C LYS A 190 27.80 15.90 -21.42
N ASN A 191 27.60 15.04 -22.44
CA ASN A 191 28.55 13.98 -22.80
C ASN A 191 28.98 13.12 -21.57
N ASP A 192 27.99 12.62 -20.82
CA ASP A 192 28.17 11.79 -19.64
C ASP A 192 28.92 12.47 -18.46
N ASN A 193 29.22 13.77 -18.53
CA ASN A 193 29.95 14.55 -17.54
C ASN A 193 29.12 15.66 -16.91
N VAL A 194 29.49 16.05 -15.68
CA VAL A 194 28.87 17.14 -14.92
C VAL A 194 29.39 18.50 -15.40
N TYR A 195 28.47 19.40 -15.72
CA TYR A 195 28.72 20.77 -16.12
C TYR A 195 27.99 21.77 -15.23
N VAL A 196 28.52 22.96 -15.11
CA VAL A 196 27.89 24.13 -14.51
C VAL A 196 27.97 25.32 -15.44
N SER A 197 26.93 26.15 -15.48
CA SER A 197 26.93 27.44 -16.20
C SER A 197 26.10 28.47 -15.41
N ASP A 198 26.15 29.73 -15.86
CA ASP A 198 25.14 30.71 -15.50
C ASP A 198 23.76 30.22 -15.96
N ARG A 199 22.69 30.75 -15.38
CA ARG A 199 21.32 30.34 -15.71
C ARG A 199 20.97 30.58 -17.20
N ASP A 200 21.61 31.56 -17.86
CA ASP A 200 21.44 31.85 -19.27
C ASP A 200 22.38 31.07 -20.21
N GLY A 201 23.13 30.11 -19.66
CA GLY A 201 24.05 29.24 -20.40
C GLY A 201 25.44 29.80 -20.62
N ARG A 202 25.75 31.04 -20.18
CA ARG A 202 27.10 31.61 -20.26
C ARG A 202 28.03 30.99 -19.21
N HIS A 203 29.34 31.17 -19.39
CA HIS A 203 30.41 30.69 -18.50
C HIS A 203 30.32 29.20 -18.22
N GLU A 204 29.93 28.40 -19.24
CA GLU A 204 29.89 26.95 -19.15
C GLU A 204 31.26 26.38 -18.75
N ARG A 205 31.28 25.47 -17.78
CA ARG A 205 32.47 24.77 -17.31
C ARG A 205 32.18 23.34 -16.96
N ALA A 206 33.05 22.41 -17.39
CA ALA A 206 33.03 21.03 -16.94
C ALA A 206 33.53 20.94 -15.50
N LEU A 207 32.83 20.17 -14.67
CA LEU A 207 33.24 19.77 -13.31
C LEU A 207 33.81 18.35 -13.29
N SER A 208 33.54 17.55 -14.32
CA SER A 208 34.15 16.22 -14.55
C SER A 208 34.55 16.06 -16.02
N ASN A 209 35.49 15.12 -16.27
CA ASN A 209 35.96 14.80 -17.62
C ASN A 209 36.21 13.29 -17.81
N ASP A 210 35.73 12.46 -16.87
CA ASP A 210 35.96 11.01 -16.83
C ASP A 210 34.67 10.20 -17.00
N GLY A 211 33.58 10.89 -17.40
CA GLY A 211 32.31 10.27 -17.76
C GLY A 211 32.35 9.63 -19.14
N THR A 212 31.79 8.44 -19.27
CA THR A 212 31.64 7.68 -20.52
C THR A 212 30.31 6.95 -20.54
N ALA A 213 29.85 6.45 -21.69
CA ALA A 213 28.62 5.67 -21.78
C ALA A 213 28.57 4.45 -20.85
N GLY A 214 29.74 3.84 -20.52
CA GLY A 214 29.86 2.72 -19.57
C GLY A 214 30.12 3.15 -18.13
N ASN A 215 30.29 4.43 -17.85
CA ASN A 215 30.53 4.97 -16.51
C ASN A 215 30.20 6.46 -16.50
N TYR A 216 28.93 6.80 -16.41
CA TYR A 216 28.38 8.14 -16.62
C TYR A 216 27.91 8.78 -15.32
N TYR A 217 27.70 10.09 -15.33
CA TYR A 217 27.09 10.81 -14.21
C TYR A 217 25.58 10.90 -14.37
N SER A 218 24.84 10.63 -13.28
CA SER A 218 23.40 10.77 -13.21
C SER A 218 22.95 12.22 -13.44
N SER A 219 21.90 12.42 -14.22
CA SER A 219 21.27 13.73 -14.40
C SER A 219 20.43 14.19 -13.18
N TRP A 220 20.28 13.38 -12.16
CA TRP A 220 19.64 13.72 -10.90
C TRP A 220 20.62 14.40 -9.95
N LEU A 221 20.96 15.64 -10.30
CA LEU A 221 21.93 16.44 -9.59
C LEU A 221 21.32 17.09 -8.34
N LYS A 222 22.14 17.27 -7.30
CA LYS A 222 21.74 17.93 -6.04
C LYS A 222 22.72 19.03 -5.68
N TRP A 223 22.26 20.27 -5.62
CA TRP A 223 23.04 21.39 -5.09
C TRP A 223 23.10 21.34 -3.56
N SER A 224 24.26 21.74 -2.97
CA SER A 224 24.33 22.07 -1.55
C SER A 224 23.45 23.29 -1.24
N PRO A 225 22.91 23.41 -0.01
CA PRO A 225 22.04 24.53 0.37
C PRO A 225 22.70 25.92 0.17
N ASP A 226 24.02 26.01 0.34
CA ASP A 226 24.80 27.23 0.14
C ASP A 226 25.25 27.47 -1.33
N GLY A 227 24.94 26.54 -2.24
CA GLY A 227 25.28 26.64 -3.66
C GLY A 227 26.76 26.47 -4.00
N LYS A 228 27.61 26.00 -3.05
CA LYS A 228 29.04 25.80 -3.30
C LYS A 228 29.38 24.48 -3.95
N TYR A 229 28.56 23.48 -3.75
CA TYR A 229 28.81 22.12 -4.23
C TYR A 229 27.64 21.59 -5.03
N VAL A 230 27.95 20.66 -5.96
CA VAL A 230 26.98 19.80 -6.65
C VAL A 230 27.34 18.36 -6.37
N CYS A 231 26.35 17.56 -5.97
CA CYS A 231 26.50 16.12 -5.84
C CYS A 231 25.81 15.41 -7.00
N ALA A 232 26.48 14.38 -7.57
CA ALA A 232 25.99 13.50 -8.61
C ALA A 232 26.41 12.07 -8.34
N ASN A 233 25.55 11.08 -8.62
CA ASN A 233 25.99 9.70 -8.66
C ASN A 233 26.76 9.41 -9.94
N LYS A 234 27.97 8.86 -9.84
CA LYS A 234 28.65 8.22 -10.96
C LYS A 234 28.14 6.79 -11.08
N ILE A 235 27.62 6.42 -12.25
CA ILE A 235 26.89 5.16 -12.48
C ILE A 235 27.66 4.28 -13.45
N ARG A 236 28.01 3.08 -13.00
CA ARG A 236 28.39 1.98 -13.88
C ARG A 236 27.14 1.13 -14.13
N PRO A 237 26.56 1.18 -15.34
CA PRO A 237 25.33 0.44 -15.66
C PRO A 237 25.60 -1.06 -15.69
N ALA A 238 24.58 -1.85 -15.34
CA ALA A 238 24.60 -3.28 -15.58
C ALA A 238 24.32 -3.59 -17.06
N GLN A 239 24.76 -4.77 -17.52
CA GLN A 239 24.36 -5.26 -18.83
C GLN A 239 22.86 -5.57 -18.83
N LYS A 240 22.10 -4.94 -19.74
CA LYS A 240 20.68 -5.22 -19.89
C LYS A 240 20.46 -6.66 -20.30
N ARG A 241 19.59 -7.35 -19.57
CA ARG A 241 19.17 -8.73 -19.81
C ARG A 241 17.69 -8.73 -20.16
N TYR A 242 17.26 -9.67 -20.99
CA TYR A 242 15.91 -9.75 -21.49
C TYR A 242 15.34 -11.16 -21.30
N VAL A 243 14.05 -11.23 -20.99
CA VAL A 243 13.22 -12.42 -21.16
C VAL A 243 12.34 -12.23 -22.38
N TYR A 244 12.07 -13.33 -23.07
CA TYR A 244 11.29 -13.35 -24.29
C TYR A 244 10.03 -14.18 -24.09
N TYR A 245 8.90 -13.72 -24.61
CA TYR A 245 7.67 -14.48 -24.62
C TYR A 245 6.88 -14.22 -25.90
N VAL A 246 6.03 -15.17 -26.29
CA VAL A 246 5.25 -15.11 -27.51
C VAL A 246 3.79 -14.89 -27.15
N GLU A 247 3.19 -13.83 -27.66
CA GLU A 247 1.74 -13.66 -27.68
C GLU A 247 1.19 -14.45 -28.88
N SER A 248 0.64 -15.64 -28.61
CA SER A 248 0.24 -16.60 -29.65
C SER A 248 -0.97 -16.15 -30.46
N SER A 249 -1.87 -15.35 -29.85
CA SER A 249 -3.12 -14.89 -30.46
C SER A 249 -3.37 -13.41 -30.21
N PRO A 250 -2.56 -12.51 -30.78
CA PRO A 250 -2.74 -11.08 -30.60
C PRO A 250 -4.05 -10.60 -31.25
N LYS A 251 -4.72 -9.64 -30.62
CA LYS A 251 -5.97 -9.05 -31.17
C LYS A 251 -5.72 -8.18 -32.41
N SER A 252 -4.48 -7.73 -32.63
CA SER A 252 -4.10 -6.79 -33.69
C SER A 252 -3.72 -7.43 -35.01
N GLN A 253 -3.38 -8.75 -35.02
CA GLN A 253 -2.93 -9.49 -36.22
C GLN A 253 -3.12 -11.00 -36.04
N LEU A 254 -3.05 -11.73 -37.18
CA LEU A 254 -3.17 -13.22 -37.19
C LEU A 254 -1.90 -13.90 -36.68
N GLN A 255 -0.73 -13.32 -37.00
CA GLN A 255 0.55 -13.93 -36.66
C GLN A 255 0.92 -13.65 -35.20
N PRO A 256 1.60 -14.59 -34.53
CA PRO A 256 2.11 -14.37 -33.19
C PRO A 256 3.05 -13.17 -33.12
N ILE A 257 3.09 -12.49 -31.95
CA ILE A 257 4.01 -11.40 -31.69
C ILE A 257 5.06 -11.85 -30.68
N LEU A 258 6.34 -11.68 -31.02
CA LEU A 258 7.44 -11.85 -30.08
C LEU A 258 7.60 -10.58 -29.24
N HIS A 259 7.51 -10.71 -27.93
CA HIS A 259 7.80 -9.65 -26.99
C HIS A 259 9.13 -9.90 -26.28
N GLN A 260 9.81 -8.83 -25.93
CA GLN A 260 10.98 -8.85 -25.05
C GLN A 260 10.74 -7.87 -23.89
N GLN A 261 11.22 -8.24 -22.72
CA GLN A 261 11.10 -7.43 -21.51
C GLN A 261 12.43 -7.43 -20.79
N GLU A 262 12.92 -6.24 -20.40
CA GLU A 262 14.12 -6.14 -19.57
C GLU A 262 13.85 -6.82 -18.22
N TYR A 263 14.70 -7.75 -17.84
CA TYR A 263 14.53 -8.58 -16.66
C TYR A 263 15.88 -9.16 -16.19
N ALA A 264 16.42 -8.58 -15.11
CA ALA A 264 17.60 -9.13 -14.45
C ALA A 264 17.19 -10.31 -13.56
N LYS A 265 17.86 -11.45 -13.72
CA LYS A 265 17.65 -12.63 -12.87
C LYS A 265 18.55 -12.59 -11.64
N PRO A 266 18.22 -13.35 -10.58
CA PRO A 266 19.12 -13.55 -9.46
C PRO A 266 20.50 -14.05 -9.94
N GLY A 267 21.57 -13.34 -9.56
CA GLY A 267 22.94 -13.62 -10.02
C GLY A 267 23.44 -12.70 -11.13
N ASP A 268 22.56 -12.05 -11.89
CA ASP A 268 22.98 -11.06 -12.90
C ASP A 268 23.65 -9.85 -12.24
N GLU A 269 24.50 -9.17 -13.00
CA GLU A 269 25.15 -7.94 -12.57
C GLU A 269 24.10 -6.85 -12.34
N LEU A 270 24.29 -6.03 -11.30
CA LEU A 270 23.48 -4.85 -11.00
C LEU A 270 24.31 -3.59 -11.24
N ARG A 271 23.63 -2.47 -11.51
CA ARG A 271 24.29 -1.17 -11.62
C ARG A 271 24.98 -0.82 -10.29
N PHE A 272 26.08 -0.06 -10.42
CA PHE A 272 26.87 0.40 -9.27
C PHE A 272 26.91 1.93 -9.27
N LYS A 273 26.63 2.54 -8.12
CA LYS A 273 26.58 3.99 -7.96
C LYS A 273 27.65 4.47 -6.97
N VAL A 274 28.26 5.61 -7.25
CA VAL A 274 29.19 6.29 -6.36
C VAL A 274 28.78 7.76 -6.25
N PRO A 275 28.38 8.27 -5.08
CA PRO A 275 28.08 9.69 -4.92
C PRO A 275 29.38 10.50 -4.98
N CYS A 276 29.48 11.41 -5.93
CA CYS A 276 30.62 12.30 -6.15
C CYS A 276 30.21 13.75 -5.88
N ILE A 277 31.05 14.51 -5.21
CA ILE A 277 30.78 15.93 -4.88
C ILE A 277 31.77 16.80 -5.65
N PHE A 278 31.28 17.88 -6.23
CA PHE A 278 32.05 18.83 -7.02
C PHE A 278 31.95 20.23 -6.42
N ASN A 279 33.09 20.84 -6.11
CA ASN A 279 33.17 22.25 -5.73
C ASN A 279 33.00 23.09 -6.99
N VAL A 280 31.94 23.91 -7.08
CA VAL A 280 31.62 24.67 -8.30
C VAL A 280 32.53 25.88 -8.50
N GLU A 281 33.28 26.34 -7.52
CA GLU A 281 34.24 27.44 -7.67
C GLU A 281 35.61 26.91 -8.12
N THR A 282 36.13 25.90 -7.43
CA THR A 282 37.47 25.38 -7.69
C THR A 282 37.50 24.32 -8.79
N GLY A 283 36.38 23.64 -9.05
CA GLY A 283 36.30 22.47 -9.92
C GLY A 283 36.84 21.19 -9.29
N GLN A 284 37.20 21.21 -7.99
CA GLN A 284 37.72 20.05 -7.30
C GLN A 284 36.59 19.02 -7.13
N ALA A 285 36.89 17.76 -7.50
CA ALA A 285 36.02 16.62 -7.28
C ALA A 285 36.41 15.87 -5.99
N VAL A 286 35.42 15.50 -5.20
CA VAL A 286 35.54 14.64 -4.02
C VAL A 286 34.88 13.31 -4.35
N ILE A 287 35.70 12.25 -4.48
CA ILE A 287 35.28 10.89 -4.80
C ILE A 287 35.59 10.00 -3.60
N PRO A 288 34.58 9.38 -2.98
CA PRO A 288 34.79 8.58 -1.76
C PRO A 288 35.37 7.19 -2.03
N SER A 289 35.98 6.56 -1.00
CA SER A 289 36.16 5.12 -0.96
C SER A 289 34.81 4.40 -0.91
N THR A 290 34.69 3.28 -1.59
CA THR A 290 33.46 2.49 -1.68
C THR A 290 33.41 1.32 -0.70
N GLU A 291 34.39 1.15 0.20
CA GLU A 291 34.51 0.00 1.10
C GLU A 291 33.26 -0.25 1.97
N LEU A 292 32.53 0.81 2.36
CA LEU A 292 31.31 0.70 3.16
C LEU A 292 30.06 0.38 2.33
N PHE A 293 30.14 0.38 0.99
CA PHE A 293 29.00 0.18 0.08
C PHE A 293 29.37 -0.50 -1.24
N ASP A 294 30.33 -1.42 -1.21
CA ASP A 294 30.89 -2.10 -2.38
C ASP A 294 29.97 -3.16 -3.01
N ARG A 295 29.10 -3.80 -2.22
CA ARG A 295 28.22 -4.89 -2.64
C ARG A 295 26.77 -4.42 -2.81
N GLN A 296 26.53 -3.47 -3.68
CA GLN A 296 25.23 -2.83 -3.84
C GLN A 296 24.16 -3.76 -4.44
N TYR A 297 22.99 -3.80 -3.78
CA TYR A 297 21.72 -4.03 -4.43
C TYR A 297 21.22 -2.71 -5.03
N ASP A 298 21.16 -1.66 -4.22
CA ASP A 298 20.92 -0.29 -4.67
C ASP A 298 21.51 0.73 -3.67
N LEU A 299 21.58 1.97 -4.12
CA LEU A 299 21.99 3.12 -3.35
C LEU A 299 20.96 4.24 -3.56
N TYR A 300 20.34 4.71 -2.46
CA TYR A 300 19.30 5.72 -2.47
C TYR A 300 19.85 7.06 -1.97
N GLY A 301 19.41 8.15 -2.54
CA GLY A 301 19.95 9.48 -2.31
C GLY A 301 20.94 9.84 -3.43
N PRO A 302 21.83 10.83 -3.24
CA PRO A 302 22.21 11.53 -2.02
C PRO A 302 21.25 12.64 -1.57
N GLU A 303 21.30 13.01 -0.27
CA GLU A 303 20.59 14.15 0.29
C GLU A 303 21.57 15.02 1.10
N TRP A 304 21.57 16.33 0.85
CA TRP A 304 22.43 17.26 1.59
C TRP A 304 21.94 17.47 3.01
N LYS A 305 22.88 17.61 3.95
CA LYS A 305 22.60 18.18 5.26
C LYS A 305 22.35 19.68 5.13
N GLU A 306 21.57 20.24 6.03
CA GLU A 306 21.20 21.66 6.03
C GLU A 306 22.43 22.61 6.05
N ASP A 307 23.51 22.20 6.70
CA ASP A 307 24.76 22.95 6.80
C ASP A 307 25.65 22.86 5.55
N GLY A 308 25.28 22.08 4.56
CA GLY A 308 26.01 21.88 3.30
C GLY A 308 27.36 21.14 3.43
N LYS A 309 27.72 20.63 4.63
CA LYS A 309 29.03 20.02 4.88
C LYS A 309 29.12 18.54 4.54
N ALA A 310 27.99 17.88 4.35
CA ALA A 310 27.96 16.47 4.01
C ALA A 310 26.69 16.11 3.25
N VAL A 311 26.73 14.98 2.54
CA VAL A 311 25.55 14.31 1.99
C VAL A 311 25.31 13.00 2.73
N THR A 312 24.04 12.64 2.92
CA THR A 312 23.64 11.33 3.42
C THR A 312 23.05 10.49 2.28
N PHE A 313 23.30 9.19 2.32
CA PHE A 313 22.73 8.24 1.36
C PHE A 313 22.51 6.88 2.03
N GLU A 314 21.62 6.08 1.45
CA GLU A 314 21.29 4.77 2.00
C GLU A 314 21.86 3.68 1.12
N TYR A 315 22.51 2.72 1.74
CA TYR A 315 23.08 1.54 1.11
C TYR A 315 22.28 0.30 1.47
N ASN A 316 21.82 -0.41 0.45
CA ASN A 316 21.20 -1.72 0.55
C ASN A 316 22.15 -2.75 -0.05
N GLU A 317 22.63 -3.67 0.78
CA GLU A 317 23.55 -4.73 0.34
C GLU A 317 22.85 -5.73 -0.57
N ARG A 318 23.53 -6.21 -1.58
CA ARG A 318 23.06 -7.34 -2.39
C ARG A 318 22.91 -8.59 -1.52
N GLY A 319 21.68 -9.13 -1.44
CA GLY A 319 21.31 -10.18 -0.50
C GLY A 319 20.64 -9.66 0.77
N HIS A 320 20.54 -8.33 0.91
CA HIS A 320 19.78 -7.60 1.93
C HIS A 320 20.17 -7.93 3.38
N LYS A 321 21.39 -8.42 3.62
CA LYS A 321 21.85 -8.74 4.97
C LYS A 321 22.30 -7.50 5.76
N THR A 322 22.73 -6.48 5.03
CA THR A 322 23.18 -5.21 5.61
C THR A 322 22.47 -4.06 4.94
N TYR A 323 22.00 -3.12 5.77
CA TYR A 323 21.46 -1.84 5.34
C TYR A 323 22.13 -0.73 6.15
N ARG A 324 22.61 0.33 5.47
CA ARG A 324 23.32 1.44 6.12
C ARG A 324 22.74 2.78 5.71
N VAL A 325 22.73 3.71 6.65
CA VAL A 325 22.70 5.15 6.35
C VAL A 325 24.15 5.65 6.50
N LEU A 326 24.66 6.19 5.42
CA LEU A 326 26.05 6.68 5.30
C LEU A 326 26.08 8.20 5.16
N GLU A 327 27.15 8.82 5.64
CA GLU A 327 27.44 10.24 5.48
C GLU A 327 28.77 10.40 4.76
N LEU A 328 28.80 11.20 3.69
CA LEU A 328 29.97 11.57 2.93
C LEU A 328 30.28 13.04 3.20
N ASP A 329 31.44 13.31 3.79
CA ASP A 329 31.95 14.66 4.02
C ASP A 329 32.33 15.36 2.70
N SER A 330 31.85 16.60 2.52
CA SER A 330 31.95 17.32 1.23
C SER A 330 33.36 17.85 0.92
N GLU A 331 34.24 17.93 1.91
CA GLU A 331 35.60 18.45 1.72
C GLU A 331 36.63 17.32 1.67
N THR A 332 36.51 16.36 2.57
CA THR A 332 37.54 15.31 2.77
C THR A 332 37.24 14.02 1.99
N GLY A 333 35.98 13.79 1.59
CA GLY A 333 35.55 12.53 0.96
C GLY A 333 35.47 11.36 1.94
N LYS A 334 35.59 11.61 3.25
CA LYS A 334 35.47 10.56 4.26
C LYS A 334 34.02 10.09 4.36
N VAL A 335 33.84 8.77 4.31
CA VAL A 335 32.53 8.14 4.54
C VAL A 335 32.49 7.57 5.94
N ARG A 336 31.38 7.79 6.65
CA ARG A 336 31.10 7.15 7.95
C ARG A 336 29.70 6.60 8.02
N THR A 337 29.52 5.57 8.84
CA THR A 337 28.20 4.97 9.10
C THR A 337 27.48 5.78 10.17
N LEU A 338 26.24 6.21 9.86
CA LEU A 338 25.30 6.82 10.81
C LEU A 338 24.43 5.76 11.48
N VAL A 339 23.93 4.80 10.68
CA VAL A 339 23.13 3.67 11.16
C VAL A 339 23.52 2.42 10.36
N GLU A 340 23.60 1.30 11.05
CA GLU A 340 23.72 -0.01 10.44
C GLU A 340 22.64 -0.95 10.99
N GLU A 341 21.92 -1.61 10.09
CA GLU A 341 21.12 -2.78 10.35
C GLU A 341 21.78 -3.99 9.72
N SER A 342 21.89 -5.06 10.48
CA SER A 342 22.43 -6.33 9.97
C SER A 342 21.60 -7.51 10.46
N SER A 343 21.50 -8.53 9.61
CA SER A 343 20.75 -9.74 9.91
C SER A 343 21.47 -10.95 9.30
N PRO A 344 21.50 -12.11 9.98
CA PRO A 344 21.99 -13.35 9.39
C PRO A 344 21.13 -13.82 8.21
N THR A 345 19.89 -13.37 8.13
CA THR A 345 18.92 -13.69 7.07
C THR A 345 18.78 -12.50 6.10
N PHE A 346 17.87 -11.57 6.39
CA PHE A 346 17.67 -10.35 5.62
C PHE A 346 17.16 -9.22 6.50
N VAL A 347 17.38 -7.98 6.06
CA VAL A 347 16.78 -6.76 6.60
C VAL A 347 15.60 -6.42 5.73
N ASN A 348 14.42 -6.23 6.31
CA ASN A 348 13.23 -5.85 5.55
C ASN A 348 13.24 -4.34 5.25
N TYR A 349 13.97 -3.97 4.21
CA TYR A 349 14.17 -2.56 3.82
C TYR A 349 12.90 -1.87 3.30
N SER A 350 11.87 -2.62 2.90
CA SER A 350 10.61 -2.03 2.41
C SER A 350 9.77 -1.38 3.50
N ARG A 351 10.12 -1.58 4.78
CA ARG A 351 9.39 -1.07 5.95
C ARG A 351 10.18 -0.10 6.78
N MET A 352 11.34 0.33 6.29
CA MET A 352 12.16 1.28 7.01
C MET A 352 11.54 2.67 6.99
N PHE A 353 11.73 3.40 8.08
CA PHE A 353 11.39 4.80 8.21
C PHE A 353 12.55 5.54 8.84
N ARG A 354 12.85 6.72 8.32
CA ARG A 354 13.79 7.65 8.92
C ARG A 354 13.23 9.08 8.92
N HIS A 355 13.54 9.81 9.97
CA HIS A 355 13.25 11.24 10.06
C HIS A 355 14.35 11.91 10.86
N VAL A 356 15.13 12.76 10.22
CA VAL A 356 16.16 13.58 10.89
C VAL A 356 15.45 14.74 11.56
N LEU A 357 15.68 14.92 12.88
CA LEU A 357 15.09 16.01 13.64
C LEU A 357 15.73 17.35 13.28
N LYS A 358 15.00 18.45 13.51
CA LYS A 358 15.51 19.83 13.38
C LYS A 358 16.85 19.96 14.11
N GLY A 359 17.84 20.58 13.48
CA GLY A 359 19.21 20.69 13.99
C GLY A 359 20.13 19.51 13.64
N GLY A 360 19.64 18.44 13.00
CA GLY A 360 20.47 17.43 12.36
C GLY A 360 21.30 16.51 13.25
N LYS A 361 21.03 16.48 14.58
CA LYS A 361 21.82 15.71 15.57
C LYS A 361 21.20 14.37 15.93
N GLU A 362 19.89 14.25 15.85
CA GLU A 362 19.14 13.04 16.16
C GLU A 362 18.27 12.63 14.98
N MET A 363 18.00 11.33 14.87
CA MET A 363 17.14 10.76 13.84
C MET A 363 16.22 9.70 14.44
N ILE A 364 14.93 9.76 14.09
CA ILE A 364 14.01 8.66 14.34
C ILE A 364 14.24 7.59 13.27
N TRP A 365 14.45 6.37 13.72
CA TRP A 365 14.75 5.21 12.90
C TRP A 365 13.84 4.04 13.23
N MET A 366 13.31 3.34 12.22
CA MET A 366 12.49 2.13 12.39
C MET A 366 13.33 0.88 12.15
N SER A 367 13.28 -0.08 13.09
CA SER A 367 14.15 -1.25 13.07
C SER A 367 13.49 -2.48 13.71
N GLU A 368 13.83 -3.66 13.19
CA GLU A 368 13.45 -4.98 13.71
C GLU A 368 14.54 -5.63 14.59
N ARG A 369 15.49 -4.84 15.12
CA ARG A 369 16.69 -5.34 15.83
C ARG A 369 16.41 -6.12 17.12
N ASP A 370 15.22 -5.95 17.72
CA ASP A 370 14.77 -6.70 18.91
C ASP A 370 13.72 -7.77 18.61
N ASN A 371 13.63 -8.21 17.35
CA ASN A 371 12.62 -9.13 16.80
C ASN A 371 11.31 -8.45 16.37
N TRP A 372 10.99 -7.25 16.87
CA TRP A 372 9.78 -6.53 16.55
C TRP A 372 10.10 -5.21 15.85
N ASN A 373 9.25 -4.76 14.95
CA ASN A 373 9.48 -3.50 14.24
C ASN A 373 9.13 -2.32 15.13
N HIS A 374 10.17 -1.60 15.60
CA HIS A 374 10.03 -0.51 16.56
C HIS A 374 10.75 0.76 16.14
N LEU A 375 10.43 1.88 16.83
CA LEU A 375 11.07 3.18 16.65
C LEU A 375 12.21 3.36 17.65
N TYR A 376 13.31 3.87 17.13
CA TYR A 376 14.53 4.18 17.88
C TYR A 376 14.95 5.62 17.62
N MET A 377 15.56 6.27 18.60
CA MET A 377 16.27 7.52 18.43
C MET A 377 17.75 7.24 18.23
N ILE A 378 18.32 7.74 17.15
CA ILE A 378 19.73 7.60 16.80
C ILE A 378 20.44 8.93 17.07
N ASP A 379 21.57 8.90 17.80
CA ASP A 379 22.52 10.00 17.92
C ASP A 379 23.41 9.99 16.66
N LEU A 380 23.25 10.97 15.78
CA LEU A 380 23.95 11.04 14.49
C LEU A 380 25.42 11.47 14.62
N GLU A 381 25.80 12.12 15.73
CA GLU A 381 27.20 12.45 15.99
C GLU A 381 27.99 11.18 16.34
N LYS A 382 27.40 10.32 17.18
CA LYS A 382 28.04 9.07 17.63
C LYS A 382 27.76 7.86 16.72
N GLY A 383 26.75 7.93 15.84
CA GLY A 383 26.29 6.80 15.02
C GLY A 383 25.75 5.64 15.88
N LYS A 384 25.02 5.93 16.94
CA LYS A 384 24.52 4.93 17.90
C LYS A 384 23.08 5.20 18.32
N VAL A 385 22.39 4.11 18.73
CA VAL A 385 21.08 4.22 19.37
C VAL A 385 21.21 5.01 20.67
N ALA A 386 20.52 6.13 20.76
CA ALA A 386 20.39 6.92 21.98
C ALA A 386 19.33 6.33 22.92
N ARG A 387 18.18 5.90 22.36
CA ARG A 387 17.08 5.25 23.10
C ARG A 387 16.13 4.51 22.18
N GLN A 388 15.41 3.54 22.72
CA GLN A 388 14.26 2.91 22.09
C GLN A 388 13.01 3.72 22.45
N ILE A 389 12.20 4.11 21.44
CA ILE A 389 10.98 4.91 21.62
C ILE A 389 9.77 4.00 21.85
N THR A 390 9.59 2.98 21.01
CA THR A 390 8.52 1.99 21.17
C THR A 390 9.09 0.62 21.49
N LYS A 391 8.37 -0.20 22.28
CA LYS A 391 8.83 -1.54 22.70
C LYS A 391 7.66 -2.45 23.04
N GLY A 392 7.86 -3.75 22.95
CA GLY A 392 6.88 -4.79 23.27
C GLY A 392 6.78 -5.87 22.19
N ASP A 393 5.94 -6.87 22.40
CA ASP A 393 5.74 -7.98 21.46
C ASP A 393 4.70 -7.62 20.38
N TRP A 394 4.94 -6.53 19.68
CA TRP A 394 4.06 -5.96 18.65
C TRP A 394 4.87 -5.12 17.64
N VAL A 395 4.25 -4.71 16.53
CA VAL A 395 4.95 -4.02 15.45
C VAL A 395 4.38 -2.62 15.18
N VAL A 396 5.27 -1.65 14.98
CA VAL A 396 4.93 -0.39 14.30
C VAL A 396 4.72 -0.71 12.81
N ARG A 397 3.57 -0.29 12.26
CA ARG A 397 3.25 -0.48 10.85
C ARG A 397 3.72 0.68 10.00
N ARG A 398 3.47 1.91 10.44
CA ARG A 398 3.80 3.13 9.72
C ARG A 398 3.85 4.34 10.66
N VAL A 399 4.83 5.21 10.47
CA VAL A 399 4.82 6.56 11.05
C VAL A 399 3.97 7.46 10.15
N LEU A 400 3.05 8.21 10.75
CA LEU A 400 2.11 9.10 10.06
C LEU A 400 2.60 10.54 10.10
N LYS A 401 3.04 10.99 11.27
CA LYS A 401 3.54 12.35 11.51
C LYS A 401 4.55 12.35 12.65
N VAL A 402 5.62 13.08 12.49
CA VAL A 402 6.54 13.47 13.55
C VAL A 402 6.27 14.95 13.85
N ASP A 403 5.70 15.22 15.00
CA ASP A 403 5.41 16.57 15.49
C ASP A 403 6.54 16.99 16.45
N GLU A 404 7.57 17.61 15.87
CA GLU A 404 8.76 17.99 16.63
C GLU A 404 8.48 19.13 17.62
N ASP A 405 7.56 20.02 17.30
CA ASP A 405 7.23 21.17 18.13
C ASP A 405 6.52 20.72 19.43
N ASN A 406 5.68 19.68 19.32
CA ASN A 406 4.98 19.07 20.45
C ASN A 406 5.68 17.81 21.00
N GLN A 407 6.80 17.38 20.41
CA GLN A 407 7.56 16.19 20.78
C GLN A 407 6.73 14.90 20.75
N VAL A 408 5.84 14.75 19.77
CA VAL A 408 4.91 13.63 19.62
C VAL A 408 5.07 12.94 18.26
N ILE A 409 4.97 11.61 18.26
CA ILE A 409 4.94 10.78 17.05
C ILE A 409 3.55 10.16 16.93
N TYR A 410 2.90 10.33 15.78
CA TYR A 410 1.68 9.62 15.39
C TYR A 410 2.05 8.45 14.49
N PHE A 411 1.54 7.26 14.81
CA PHE A 411 1.88 6.05 14.07
C PHE A 411 0.76 5.02 14.11
N THR A 412 0.85 4.03 13.25
CA THR A 412 0.01 2.84 13.29
C THR A 412 0.80 1.65 13.80
N ALA A 413 0.13 0.77 14.53
CA ALA A 413 0.70 -0.45 15.07
C ALA A 413 -0.29 -1.61 14.99
N SER A 414 0.23 -2.83 15.07
CA SER A 414 -0.55 -4.07 15.09
C SER A 414 -0.02 -5.00 16.19
N GLY A 415 -0.92 -5.77 16.85
CA GLY A 415 -0.55 -6.73 17.87
C GLY A 415 -0.34 -6.14 19.27
N VAL A 416 -0.64 -4.86 19.50
CA VAL A 416 -0.53 -4.24 20.85
C VAL A 416 -1.52 -4.86 21.84
N ASN A 417 -2.74 -5.17 21.37
CA ASN A 417 -3.72 -5.92 22.17
C ASN A 417 -3.56 -7.43 21.89
N PRO A 418 -3.07 -8.23 22.86
CA PRO A 418 -2.84 -9.66 22.64
C PRO A 418 -4.13 -10.51 22.53
N LYS A 419 -5.28 -9.94 22.83
CA LYS A 419 -6.59 -10.62 22.75
C LYS A 419 -7.25 -10.47 21.38
N GLU A 420 -6.67 -9.67 20.50
CA GLU A 420 -7.21 -9.32 19.19
C GLU A 420 -6.39 -9.94 18.07
N ASP A 421 -6.93 -9.95 16.85
CA ASP A 421 -6.18 -10.35 15.67
C ASP A 421 -4.89 -9.49 15.58
N PRO A 422 -3.69 -10.10 15.64
CA PRO A 422 -2.42 -9.37 15.68
C PRO A 422 -2.11 -8.58 14.40
N TYR A 423 -2.95 -8.67 13.39
CA TYR A 423 -2.84 -7.92 12.14
C TYR A 423 -3.76 -6.70 12.10
N HIS A 424 -4.71 -6.53 13.02
CA HIS A 424 -5.54 -5.35 13.09
C HIS A 424 -4.67 -4.11 13.29
N VAL A 425 -4.91 -3.11 12.47
CA VAL A 425 -4.18 -1.84 12.49
C VAL A 425 -4.90 -0.87 13.42
N HIS A 426 -4.20 -0.39 14.42
CA HIS A 426 -4.66 0.67 15.32
C HIS A 426 -3.79 1.90 15.22
N TYR A 427 -4.33 3.06 15.58
CA TYR A 427 -3.67 4.35 15.56
C TYR A 427 -3.24 4.75 16.95
N TYR A 428 -2.02 5.24 17.07
CA TYR A 428 -1.38 5.60 18.33
C TYR A 428 -0.67 6.95 18.23
N LYS A 429 -0.49 7.59 19.39
CA LYS A 429 0.49 8.65 19.59
C LYS A 429 1.41 8.29 20.74
N ILE A 430 2.67 8.74 20.69
CA ILE A 430 3.67 8.54 21.76
C ILE A 430 4.58 9.76 21.82
N ASN A 431 5.05 10.12 23.02
CA ASN A 431 6.08 11.15 23.14
C ASN A 431 7.41 10.64 22.59
N MET A 432 8.25 11.52 22.05
CA MET A 432 9.58 11.15 21.50
C MET A 432 10.54 10.58 22.56
N ASP A 433 10.24 10.77 23.86
CA ASP A 433 10.98 10.15 24.96
C ASP A 433 10.57 8.70 25.24
N GLY A 434 9.58 8.18 24.50
CA GLY A 434 9.05 6.82 24.64
C GLY A 434 8.00 6.64 25.73
N LYS A 435 7.49 7.73 26.30
CA LYS A 435 6.45 7.69 27.32
C LYS A 435 5.07 8.09 26.78
N GLN A 436 4.03 7.86 27.59
CA GLN A 436 2.64 8.28 27.31
C GLN A 436 2.10 7.79 25.96
N MET A 437 2.36 6.51 25.63
CA MET A 437 1.71 5.88 24.48
C MET A 437 0.21 5.82 24.69
N THR A 438 -0.55 6.38 23.76
CA THR A 438 -2.03 6.44 23.79
C THR A 438 -2.62 5.80 22.55
N CYS A 439 -3.57 4.88 22.73
CA CYS A 439 -4.38 4.34 21.64
C CYS A 439 -5.45 5.36 21.25
N LEU A 440 -5.52 5.68 19.95
CA LEU A 440 -6.51 6.61 19.38
C LEU A 440 -7.73 5.88 18.82
N THR A 441 -7.67 4.55 18.67
CA THR A 441 -8.72 3.67 18.14
C THR A 441 -9.00 2.53 19.11
N PRO A 442 -9.79 2.76 20.17
CA PRO A 442 -9.97 1.78 21.24
C PRO A 442 -10.90 0.62 20.88
N GLU A 443 -11.69 0.73 19.83
CA GLU A 443 -12.62 -0.31 19.39
C GLU A 443 -11.89 -1.44 18.68
N GLU A 444 -12.35 -2.68 18.88
CA GLU A 444 -11.82 -3.86 18.20
C GLU A 444 -12.08 -3.79 16.70
N GLY A 445 -11.07 -4.10 15.90
CA GLY A 445 -11.14 -4.15 14.43
C GLY A 445 -9.93 -3.56 13.73
N ASN A 446 -9.96 -3.68 12.43
CA ASN A 446 -8.95 -3.09 11.56
C ASN A 446 -9.38 -1.67 11.17
N HIS A 447 -8.57 -0.68 11.54
CA HIS A 447 -8.87 0.74 11.37
C HIS A 447 -8.21 1.35 10.13
N SER A 448 -8.88 2.30 9.53
CA SER A 448 -8.34 3.20 8.51
C SER A 448 -8.76 4.63 8.79
N ALA A 449 -7.86 5.59 8.63
CA ALA A 449 -8.11 6.98 9.01
C ALA A 449 -7.78 7.98 7.93
N VAL A 450 -8.56 9.05 7.89
CA VAL A 450 -8.30 10.25 7.08
C VAL A 450 -8.18 11.43 8.03
N PHE A 451 -6.95 11.93 8.22
CA PHE A 451 -6.67 13.10 9.06
C PHE A 451 -6.88 14.41 8.31
N ASN A 452 -7.25 15.46 9.04
CA ASN A 452 -7.16 16.82 8.55
C ASN A 452 -5.68 17.28 8.47
N GLU A 453 -5.44 18.47 7.93
CA GLU A 453 -4.09 18.99 7.65
C GLU A 453 -3.18 19.04 8.89
N ASP A 454 -3.72 19.49 10.02
CA ASP A 454 -2.94 19.68 11.26
C ASP A 454 -2.94 18.47 12.21
N TYR A 455 -3.63 17.37 11.83
CA TYR A 455 -3.77 16.16 12.64
C TYR A 455 -4.56 16.34 13.96
N THR A 456 -5.39 17.36 14.06
CA THR A 456 -6.24 17.58 15.25
C THR A 456 -7.55 16.83 15.18
N LEU A 457 -8.09 16.65 13.96
CA LEU A 457 -9.33 15.95 13.65
C LEU A 457 -9.08 14.83 12.63
N TRP A 458 -9.88 13.80 12.70
CA TRP A 458 -9.79 12.70 11.74
C TRP A 458 -11.07 11.87 11.69
N ILE A 459 -11.27 11.20 10.58
CA ILE A 459 -12.38 10.27 10.38
C ILE A 459 -11.81 8.86 10.34
N ASP A 460 -12.24 8.04 11.28
CA ASP A 460 -11.87 6.65 11.47
C ASP A 460 -12.97 5.75 10.91
N LYS A 461 -12.58 4.78 10.10
CA LYS A 461 -13.45 3.71 9.62
C LYS A 461 -12.86 2.38 10.05
N TYR A 462 -13.61 1.59 10.80
CA TYR A 462 -13.15 0.30 11.28
C TYR A 462 -14.15 -0.83 11.04
N SER A 463 -13.64 -2.03 10.89
CA SER A 463 -14.40 -3.26 10.70
C SER A 463 -13.52 -4.48 10.97
N THR A 464 -14.13 -5.65 11.04
CA THR A 464 -13.43 -6.94 10.89
C THR A 464 -13.90 -7.63 9.60
N ALA A 465 -13.36 -8.81 9.27
CA ALA A 465 -13.86 -9.58 8.15
C ALA A 465 -15.35 -9.99 8.33
N GLU A 466 -15.83 -10.07 9.56
CA GLU A 466 -17.20 -10.47 9.93
C GLU A 466 -18.12 -9.27 10.23
N GLN A 467 -17.53 -8.16 10.70
CA GLN A 467 -18.28 -7.01 11.21
C GLN A 467 -18.41 -5.92 10.14
N ALA A 468 -19.62 -5.37 10.03
CA ALA A 468 -19.90 -4.24 9.16
C ALA A 468 -19.08 -2.99 9.54
N PRO A 469 -18.66 -2.17 8.56
CA PRO A 469 -17.95 -0.94 8.83
C PRO A 469 -18.72 0.06 9.70
N VAL A 470 -17.99 0.67 10.64
CA VAL A 470 -18.42 1.82 11.43
C VAL A 470 -17.50 2.98 11.14
N THR A 471 -18.05 4.16 10.91
CA THR A 471 -17.30 5.39 10.65
C THR A 471 -17.51 6.39 11.77
N VAL A 472 -16.42 6.91 12.34
CA VAL A 472 -16.40 7.77 13.52
C VAL A 472 -15.57 9.01 13.25
N LEU A 473 -16.10 10.19 13.52
CA LEU A 473 -15.36 11.44 13.59
C LEU A 473 -14.69 11.54 14.96
N ARG A 474 -13.36 11.79 14.99
CA ARG A 474 -12.55 11.79 16.22
C ARG A 474 -11.67 13.04 16.33
N THR A 475 -11.18 13.28 17.53
CA THR A 475 -10.11 14.27 17.82
C THR A 475 -8.88 13.56 18.38
N THR A 476 -7.69 14.08 18.06
CA THR A 476 -6.44 13.67 18.68
C THR A 476 -6.14 14.41 19.99
N GLN A 477 -6.93 15.43 20.31
CA GLN A 477 -6.80 16.21 21.54
C GLN A 477 -7.41 15.46 22.72
N GLY A 478 -6.86 15.68 23.91
CA GLY A 478 -7.29 15.01 25.14
C GLY A 478 -6.59 13.68 25.40
N GLU A 479 -6.89 13.10 26.57
CA GLU A 479 -6.32 11.83 27.04
C GLU A 479 -7.09 10.59 26.53
N LYS A 480 -8.34 10.77 26.12
CA LYS A 480 -9.22 9.73 25.61
C LYS A 480 -9.55 10.00 24.15
N ALA A 481 -9.62 8.93 23.36
CA ALA A 481 -10.08 8.98 21.98
C ALA A 481 -11.60 9.24 21.94
N GLU A 482 -12.01 10.49 22.08
CA GLU A 482 -13.41 10.85 21.96
C GLU A 482 -13.83 10.83 20.48
N GLY A 483 -15.08 10.44 20.23
CA GLY A 483 -15.59 10.36 18.88
C GLY A 483 -17.12 10.47 18.79
N ARG A 484 -17.59 10.75 17.56
CA ARG A 484 -18.99 10.71 17.17
C ARG A 484 -19.15 9.76 16.00
N THR A 485 -20.01 8.75 16.14
CA THR A 485 -20.39 7.90 15.01
C THR A 485 -21.08 8.73 13.94
N LEU A 486 -20.52 8.74 12.74
CA LEU A 486 -21.10 9.36 11.55
C LEU A 486 -22.03 8.40 10.83
N ALA A 487 -21.63 7.13 10.72
CA ALA A 487 -22.41 6.11 10.03
C ALA A 487 -22.04 4.71 10.50
N GLN A 488 -22.98 3.80 10.35
CA GLN A 488 -22.76 2.34 10.42
C GLN A 488 -23.32 1.73 9.14
N ALA A 489 -22.52 0.88 8.48
CA ALA A 489 -22.91 0.28 7.22
C ALA A 489 -24.14 -0.62 7.38
N ASP A 490 -25.09 -0.50 6.45
CA ASP A 490 -26.27 -1.33 6.37
C ASP A 490 -26.07 -2.45 5.35
N LEU A 491 -26.07 -3.69 5.83
CA LEU A 491 -25.88 -4.91 5.06
C LEU A 491 -27.21 -5.57 4.64
N SER A 492 -28.36 -4.96 4.90
CA SER A 492 -29.68 -5.57 4.69
C SER A 492 -29.86 -6.07 3.26
N LYS A 493 -29.45 -5.28 2.26
CA LYS A 493 -29.57 -5.62 0.86
C LYS A 493 -28.72 -6.83 0.47
N ILE A 494 -27.44 -6.86 0.81
CA ILE A 494 -26.57 -7.99 0.47
C ILE A 494 -26.98 -9.25 1.24
N LYS A 495 -27.40 -9.14 2.50
CA LYS A 495 -27.91 -10.26 3.30
C LYS A 495 -29.19 -10.83 2.68
N SER A 496 -30.12 -10.00 2.20
CA SER A 496 -31.33 -10.46 1.50
C SER A 496 -31.01 -11.15 0.18
N ALA A 497 -29.86 -10.85 -0.44
CA ALA A 497 -29.36 -11.51 -1.65
C ALA A 497 -28.54 -12.79 -1.36
N GLY A 498 -28.47 -13.23 -0.10
CA GLY A 498 -27.80 -14.46 0.34
C GLY A 498 -26.36 -14.29 0.82
N TRP A 499 -25.87 -13.06 1.00
CA TRP A 499 -24.54 -12.83 1.53
C TRP A 499 -24.39 -13.31 2.98
N THR A 500 -23.29 -14.00 3.25
CA THR A 500 -22.86 -14.39 4.60
C THR A 500 -21.42 -13.94 4.81
N ALA A 501 -21.10 -13.51 6.05
CA ALA A 501 -19.74 -13.19 6.43
C ALA A 501 -18.83 -14.42 6.32
N PRO A 502 -17.55 -14.28 5.95
CA PRO A 502 -16.58 -15.33 6.18
C PRO A 502 -16.46 -15.55 7.69
N GLU A 503 -16.06 -16.75 8.12
CA GLU A 503 -15.81 -17.06 9.53
C GLU A 503 -14.33 -16.89 9.86
N ILE A 504 -13.99 -16.13 10.90
CA ILE A 504 -12.61 -16.02 11.40
C ILE A 504 -12.32 -17.28 12.23
N PHE A 505 -11.20 -17.92 11.91
CA PHE A 505 -10.75 -19.12 12.63
C PHE A 505 -9.27 -19.05 12.94
N THR A 506 -8.88 -19.54 14.11
CA THR A 506 -7.49 -19.61 14.57
C THR A 506 -7.12 -21.01 15.01
N ALA A 507 -5.88 -21.42 14.70
CA ALA A 507 -5.28 -22.64 15.20
C ALA A 507 -3.78 -22.45 15.41
N PRO A 508 -3.13 -23.24 16.28
CA PRO A 508 -1.68 -23.21 16.44
C PRO A 508 -0.95 -23.56 15.15
N GLY A 509 0.17 -22.90 14.89
CA GLY A 509 1.07 -23.24 13.80
C GLY A 509 1.99 -24.42 14.11
N ARG A 510 3.04 -24.59 13.26
CA ARG A 510 4.03 -25.68 13.33
C ARG A 510 4.75 -25.81 14.67
N ASP A 511 4.86 -24.72 15.42
CA ASP A 511 5.47 -24.67 16.76
C ASP A 511 4.51 -25.09 17.88
N GLY A 512 3.24 -25.36 17.57
CA GLY A 512 2.19 -25.75 18.51
C GLY A 512 1.70 -24.63 19.42
N VAL A 513 2.18 -23.40 19.25
CA VAL A 513 1.91 -22.25 20.16
C VAL A 513 1.40 -21.02 19.43
N THR A 514 2.08 -20.61 18.36
CA THR A 514 1.78 -19.37 17.64
C THR A 514 0.45 -19.46 16.90
N PRO A 515 -0.55 -18.61 17.22
CA PRO A 515 -1.84 -18.67 16.55
C PRO A 515 -1.71 -18.19 15.10
N MET A 516 -2.19 -19.00 14.15
CA MET A 516 -2.39 -18.68 12.75
C MET A 516 -3.82 -18.19 12.57
N TRP A 517 -3.98 -17.01 11.97
CA TRP A 517 -5.26 -16.36 11.77
C TRP A 517 -5.69 -16.47 10.32
N GLY A 518 -6.90 -16.93 10.10
CA GLY A 518 -7.45 -17.12 8.76
C GLY A 518 -8.96 -16.93 8.71
N ILE A 519 -9.51 -17.00 7.50
CA ILE A 519 -10.93 -16.94 7.22
C ILE A 519 -11.40 -18.20 6.49
N ILE A 520 -12.65 -18.57 6.71
CA ILE A 520 -13.37 -19.66 6.05
C ILE A 520 -14.56 -19.05 5.30
N GLN A 521 -14.53 -19.10 3.97
CA GLN A 521 -15.60 -18.64 3.10
C GLN A 521 -16.46 -19.81 2.66
N ARG A 522 -17.78 -19.72 2.87
CA ARG A 522 -18.80 -20.68 2.44
C ARG A 522 -19.53 -20.17 1.20
N PRO A 523 -20.10 -21.06 0.35
CA PRO A 523 -20.97 -20.63 -0.74
C PRO A 523 -22.30 -20.08 -0.19
N THR A 524 -22.99 -19.25 -1.00
CA THR A 524 -24.29 -18.66 -0.60
C THR A 524 -25.40 -19.71 -0.45
N ASN A 525 -25.28 -20.85 -1.12
CA ASN A 525 -26.19 -22.01 -0.99
C ASN A 525 -25.63 -23.10 -0.07
N PHE A 526 -24.86 -22.71 0.94
CA PHE A 526 -24.24 -23.63 1.88
C PHE A 526 -25.26 -24.54 2.57
N ASP A 527 -24.96 -25.85 2.59
CA ASP A 527 -25.75 -26.89 3.27
C ASP A 527 -24.86 -27.61 4.30
N PRO A 528 -25.09 -27.44 5.61
CA PRO A 528 -24.24 -28.02 6.65
C PRO A 528 -24.27 -29.56 6.68
N GLN A 529 -25.19 -30.21 5.97
CA GLN A 529 -25.27 -31.68 5.87
C GLN A 529 -24.38 -32.25 4.75
N LYS A 530 -23.86 -31.40 3.86
CA LYS A 530 -22.97 -31.80 2.78
C LYS A 530 -21.52 -31.73 3.18
N LYS A 531 -20.70 -32.51 2.49
CA LYS A 531 -19.23 -32.42 2.54
C LYS A 531 -18.76 -31.57 1.38
N TYR A 532 -17.82 -30.67 1.66
CA TYR A 532 -17.24 -29.77 0.66
C TYR A 532 -15.72 -29.97 0.61
N PRO A 533 -15.13 -30.10 -0.59
CA PRO A 533 -13.70 -30.03 -0.74
C PRO A 533 -13.19 -28.65 -0.37
N VAL A 534 -11.99 -28.61 0.22
CA VAL A 534 -11.37 -27.37 0.67
C VAL A 534 -10.38 -26.87 -0.38
N ILE A 535 -10.47 -25.60 -0.73
CA ILE A 535 -9.46 -24.87 -1.52
C ILE A 535 -8.86 -23.78 -0.64
N GLU A 536 -7.55 -23.69 -0.63
CA GLU A 536 -6.86 -22.56 -0.03
C GLU A 536 -6.44 -21.56 -1.12
N TYR A 537 -6.82 -20.29 -0.93
CA TYR A 537 -6.26 -19.17 -1.69
C TYR A 537 -4.99 -18.71 -0.99
N ILE A 538 -3.84 -19.00 -1.61
CA ILE A 538 -2.53 -18.71 -1.02
C ILE A 538 -1.89 -17.51 -1.71
N TYR A 539 -1.53 -16.52 -0.92
CA TYR A 539 -0.48 -15.57 -1.22
C TYR A 539 0.43 -15.52 0.01
N SER A 540 1.74 -15.65 -0.17
CA SER A 540 2.67 -15.79 0.95
C SER A 540 4.03 -15.16 0.65
N GLY A 541 4.89 -15.10 1.66
CA GLY A 541 6.22 -14.48 1.59
C GLY A 541 6.32 -13.20 2.41
N PRO A 542 7.52 -12.62 2.52
CA PRO A 542 7.83 -11.57 3.49
C PRO A 542 7.35 -10.17 3.10
N GLY A 543 6.60 -10.02 2.00
CA GLY A 543 6.15 -8.71 1.52
C GLY A 543 4.99 -8.13 2.30
N ASP A 544 4.01 -8.95 2.71
CA ASP A 544 2.77 -8.49 3.36
C ASP A 544 2.09 -9.61 4.17
N ALA A 545 0.94 -9.29 4.80
CA ALA A 545 -0.08 -10.20 5.27
C ALA A 545 -1.28 -10.10 4.31
N TYR A 546 -1.93 -11.21 4.00
CA TYR A 546 -2.81 -11.29 2.84
C TYR A 546 -4.26 -11.68 3.17
N THR A 547 -4.50 -12.21 4.36
CA THR A 547 -5.86 -12.51 4.82
C THR A 547 -6.64 -11.21 5.03
N PRO A 548 -7.85 -11.07 4.47
CA PRO A 548 -8.68 -9.90 4.71
C PRO A 548 -8.92 -9.66 6.20
N LYS A 549 -8.65 -8.46 6.67
CA LYS A 549 -8.81 -8.06 8.07
C LYS A 549 -9.95 -7.06 8.27
N SER A 550 -10.42 -6.45 7.19
CA SER A 550 -11.58 -5.57 7.17
C SER A 550 -12.73 -6.21 6.41
N PHE A 551 -13.92 -5.69 6.60
CA PHE A 551 -15.10 -6.05 5.84
C PHE A 551 -14.87 -5.91 4.33
N LEU A 552 -15.17 -6.99 3.61
CA LEU A 552 -15.10 -7.04 2.16
C LEU A 552 -16.33 -7.81 1.65
N PRO A 553 -17.33 -7.13 1.08
CA PRO A 553 -18.57 -7.78 0.71
C PRO A 553 -18.42 -8.77 -0.46
N TYR A 554 -17.44 -8.55 -1.34
CA TYR A 554 -17.12 -9.42 -2.47
C TYR A 554 -15.61 -9.53 -2.67
N ASN A 555 -15.13 -10.76 -2.79
CA ASN A 555 -13.77 -11.07 -3.21
C ASN A 555 -13.83 -12.08 -4.35
N GLY A 556 -13.41 -11.68 -5.56
CA GLY A 556 -13.49 -12.49 -6.78
C GLY A 556 -12.77 -13.84 -6.67
N TYR A 557 -11.76 -13.96 -5.81
CA TYR A 557 -11.01 -15.21 -5.65
C TYR A 557 -11.61 -16.15 -4.59
N THR A 558 -12.09 -15.63 -3.47
CA THR A 558 -12.63 -16.48 -2.40
C THR A 558 -14.13 -16.68 -2.53
N THR A 559 -14.88 -15.59 -2.68
CA THR A 559 -16.35 -15.65 -2.75
C THR A 559 -16.84 -16.39 -3.99
N ALA A 560 -16.28 -16.07 -5.17
CA ALA A 560 -16.71 -16.70 -6.42
C ALA A 560 -16.30 -18.18 -6.50
N LEU A 561 -15.13 -18.56 -5.99
CA LEU A 561 -14.71 -19.97 -5.95
C LEU A 561 -15.59 -20.80 -5.01
N ALA A 562 -16.03 -20.23 -3.88
CA ALA A 562 -16.93 -20.93 -2.97
C ALA A 562 -18.23 -21.35 -3.65
N GLU A 563 -18.77 -20.51 -4.56
CA GLU A 563 -20.00 -20.83 -5.30
C GLU A 563 -19.90 -22.06 -6.21
N LEU A 564 -18.67 -22.48 -6.55
CA LEU A 564 -18.44 -23.70 -7.32
C LEU A 564 -18.49 -24.98 -6.48
N GLY A 565 -18.92 -24.88 -5.22
CA GLY A 565 -19.07 -26.01 -4.30
C GLY A 565 -17.85 -26.31 -3.44
N PHE A 566 -17.04 -25.29 -3.15
CA PHE A 566 -15.87 -25.39 -2.26
C PHE A 566 -16.09 -24.63 -0.95
N ILE A 567 -15.41 -25.09 0.09
CA ILE A 567 -15.03 -24.21 1.20
C ILE A 567 -13.70 -23.57 0.84
N VAL A 568 -13.65 -22.25 0.79
CA VAL A 568 -12.41 -21.52 0.46
C VAL A 568 -11.82 -20.95 1.73
N VAL A 569 -10.56 -21.24 1.99
CA VAL A 569 -9.84 -20.73 3.16
C VAL A 569 -8.69 -19.83 2.73
N GLN A 570 -8.35 -18.87 3.57
CA GLN A 570 -7.19 -18.00 3.42
C GLN A 570 -6.63 -17.69 4.80
N LEU A 571 -5.32 -17.85 4.99
CA LEU A 571 -4.67 -17.56 6.27
C LEU A 571 -3.25 -17.00 6.09
N ASP A 572 -2.79 -16.28 7.10
CA ASP A 572 -1.41 -15.79 7.20
C ASP A 572 -0.60 -16.75 8.08
N ALA A 573 0.30 -17.50 7.45
CA ALA A 573 1.18 -18.47 8.10
C ALA A 573 2.59 -17.89 8.30
N MET A 574 3.47 -18.61 9.00
CA MET A 574 4.88 -18.23 9.14
C MET A 574 5.52 -18.01 7.76
N GLY A 575 6.38 -17.00 7.67
CA GLY A 575 6.97 -16.52 6.42
C GLY A 575 6.27 -15.30 5.84
N THR A 576 5.08 -14.90 6.37
CA THR A 576 4.43 -13.63 6.06
C THR A 576 4.86 -12.55 7.06
N SER A 577 4.44 -11.32 6.79
CA SER A 577 4.88 -10.12 7.50
C SER A 577 4.00 -9.71 8.68
N TYR A 578 4.42 -8.62 9.35
CA TYR A 578 3.69 -7.92 10.42
C TYR A 578 3.52 -8.70 11.73
N ARG A 579 4.35 -9.69 11.91
CA ARG A 579 4.62 -10.35 13.19
C ARG A 579 6.10 -10.13 13.55
N GLY A 580 6.61 -10.84 14.54
CA GLY A 580 8.03 -10.78 14.87
C GLY A 580 8.93 -11.29 13.74
N LYS A 581 10.17 -10.81 13.68
CA LYS A 581 11.15 -11.18 12.66
C LYS A 581 11.34 -12.70 12.52
N LYS A 582 11.37 -13.44 13.64
CA LYS A 582 11.45 -14.90 13.64
C LYS A 582 10.28 -15.58 12.92
N PHE A 583 9.10 -14.98 12.97
CA PHE A 583 7.93 -15.48 12.25
C PHE A 583 8.09 -15.31 10.72
N GLU A 584 8.67 -14.19 10.28
CA GLU A 584 8.90 -13.87 8.87
C GLU A 584 10.08 -14.64 8.28
N GLU A 585 11.17 -14.83 9.03
CA GLU A 585 12.43 -15.38 8.54
C GLU A 585 12.40 -16.85 8.11
N VAL A 586 11.36 -17.62 8.47
CA VAL A 586 11.23 -19.03 8.03
C VAL A 586 11.22 -19.18 6.51
N CYS A 587 10.86 -18.11 5.77
CA CYS A 587 10.87 -18.08 4.31
C CYS A 587 12.26 -17.80 3.70
N TYR A 588 13.27 -17.43 4.52
CA TYR A 588 14.59 -17.07 4.01
C TYR A 588 15.25 -18.24 3.27
N LYS A 589 15.53 -18.05 1.97
CA LYS A 589 16.02 -19.09 1.05
C LYS A 589 15.15 -20.34 0.98
N ASN A 590 13.91 -20.27 1.44
CA ASN A 590 12.96 -21.37 1.53
C ASN A 590 11.55 -20.93 1.14
N LEU A 591 11.38 -20.18 0.06
CA LEU A 591 10.07 -19.70 -0.41
C LEU A 591 9.12 -20.86 -0.81
N LYS A 592 9.65 -22.03 -1.13
CA LYS A 592 8.85 -23.23 -1.39
C LYS A 592 8.05 -23.72 -0.18
N ASP A 593 8.47 -23.36 1.04
CA ASP A 593 7.72 -23.65 2.27
C ASP A 593 6.35 -22.96 2.24
N ALA A 594 6.30 -21.67 1.87
CA ALA A 594 5.08 -20.85 1.78
C ALA A 594 4.16 -20.98 3.01
N GLY A 595 4.71 -21.37 4.19
CA GLY A 595 3.94 -21.63 5.40
C GLY A 595 3.13 -22.94 5.35
N PHE A 596 3.40 -23.87 4.45
CA PHE A 596 2.61 -25.09 4.29
C PHE A 596 2.47 -25.94 5.57
N PRO A 597 3.48 -26.14 6.41
CA PRO A 597 3.30 -26.86 7.67
C PRO A 597 2.21 -26.25 8.56
N ASP A 598 2.17 -24.92 8.66
CA ASP A 598 1.16 -24.20 9.46
C ASP A 598 -0.22 -24.29 8.82
N ARG A 599 -0.29 -24.12 7.50
CA ARG A 599 -1.53 -24.17 6.69
C ARG A 599 -2.19 -25.53 6.79
N ILE A 600 -1.41 -26.61 6.68
CA ILE A 600 -1.89 -27.99 6.80
C ILE A 600 -2.46 -28.23 8.20
N GLN A 601 -1.78 -27.79 9.26
CA GLN A 601 -2.26 -27.94 10.63
C GLN A 601 -3.54 -27.15 10.86
N TRP A 602 -3.60 -25.92 10.39
CA TRP A 602 -4.77 -25.06 10.52
C TRP A 602 -5.99 -25.64 9.80
N ILE A 603 -5.83 -26.14 8.56
CA ILE A 603 -6.93 -26.77 7.79
C ILE A 603 -7.41 -28.05 8.48
N LYS A 604 -6.50 -28.87 9.04
CA LYS A 604 -6.88 -30.05 9.82
C LYS A 604 -7.69 -29.69 11.05
N ALA A 605 -7.23 -28.71 11.83
CA ALA A 605 -7.95 -28.21 13.01
C ALA A 605 -9.33 -27.64 12.64
N ALA A 606 -9.43 -26.93 11.52
CA ALA A 606 -10.71 -26.45 11.01
C ALA A 606 -11.65 -27.63 10.62
N ALA A 607 -11.13 -28.65 9.93
CA ALA A 607 -11.93 -29.82 9.53
C ALA A 607 -12.39 -30.66 10.73
N GLU A 608 -11.62 -30.72 11.82
CA GLU A 608 -12.03 -31.34 13.09
C GLU A 608 -13.22 -30.59 13.73
N LYS A 609 -13.18 -29.25 13.69
CA LYS A 609 -14.26 -28.40 14.25
C LYS A 609 -15.50 -28.38 13.35
N TYR A 610 -15.32 -28.41 12.03
CA TYR A 610 -16.38 -28.22 11.04
C TYR A 610 -16.60 -29.48 10.19
N PRO A 611 -17.58 -30.34 10.54
CA PRO A 611 -17.79 -31.62 9.86
C PRO A 611 -18.12 -31.53 8.37
N TYR A 612 -18.53 -30.37 7.87
CA TYR A 612 -18.81 -30.14 6.46
C TYR A 612 -17.52 -29.98 5.60
N MET A 613 -16.35 -29.76 6.21
CA MET A 613 -15.08 -29.73 5.50
C MET A 613 -14.61 -31.16 5.22
N ASP A 614 -14.25 -31.46 3.96
CA ASP A 614 -13.70 -32.76 3.61
C ASP A 614 -12.30 -32.91 4.21
N SER A 615 -12.10 -33.92 5.05
CA SER A 615 -10.84 -34.20 5.71
C SER A 615 -9.75 -34.77 4.76
N VAL A 616 -10.12 -35.14 3.55
CA VAL A 616 -9.16 -35.59 2.54
C VAL A 616 -8.45 -34.38 1.93
N TYR A 617 -7.27 -34.11 2.45
CA TYR A 617 -6.38 -33.07 1.92
C TYR A 617 -6.00 -33.41 0.46
N ARG A 618 -6.63 -32.74 -0.51
CA ARG A 618 -6.13 -32.70 -1.88
C ARG A 618 -5.16 -31.52 -1.96
N GLN A 619 -3.95 -31.76 -2.45
CA GLN A 619 -2.89 -30.76 -2.57
C GLN A 619 -3.46 -29.43 -3.09
N PRO A 620 -3.13 -28.30 -2.45
CA PRO A 620 -3.55 -27.00 -2.94
C PRO A 620 -3.01 -26.82 -4.36
N GLN A 621 -3.90 -26.54 -5.30
CA GLN A 621 -3.45 -26.00 -6.57
C GLN A 621 -3.02 -24.57 -6.32
N SER A 622 -1.73 -24.35 -6.20
CA SER A 622 -1.16 -23.01 -6.18
C SER A 622 -1.41 -22.38 -7.54
N LEU A 623 -2.31 -21.43 -7.61
CA LEU A 623 -2.31 -20.45 -8.69
C LEU A 623 -1.16 -19.48 -8.41
N LEU A 624 0.05 -19.88 -8.79
CA LEU A 624 1.20 -18.99 -8.90
C LEU A 624 0.99 -18.14 -10.16
N TRP A 625 0.79 -16.85 -9.96
CA TRP A 625 0.96 -15.82 -10.99
C TRP A 625 2.32 -15.17 -10.90
#